data_6121fa624f173250b8569c63a6f70747
#
_entry.id   6121fa624f173250b8569c63a6f70747
#
_cell.length_a   1.000
_cell.length_b   1.000
_cell.length_c   1.000
_cell.angle_alpha   90.00
_cell.angle_beta   90.00
_cell.angle_gamma   90.00
#
_symmetry.space_group_name_H-M   'P 1'
#
loop_
_entity.id
_entity.type
_entity.pdbx_description
1 polymer ?
#
loop_
_entity_poly.entity_id
_entity_poly.type
_entity_poly.pdbx_seq_one_letter_code
_entity_poly.pdbx_strand_id
1 'polypeptide(L)'
;MKTLKYFIYISIVVLLISACATIKMQVTEGQNFVPRTDSSNVIHSFYLIGDAGNSDLYRRDSALSYLSQEIANAKKNSTLIYLGDNVYQKGIPEENSKEYELASHRLKVQTDIGKKFPGNTLVIPGNHDWYSGLKGLKRQEKLVEDALGKKSFQPENGCPLEKIEINEDINIIVVDTHWFVTDWDNHPGINDECEIKTREKFFEELEGMIKKSQGKTTILALHHPMFTNGPHGGYYSFKSHMKPLPIRIL
;
A
#
# COMPACT_ATOMS: atom_id res chain seq x y z
N MET A 1 -20.72 -52.21 -7.53
CA MET A 1 -20.96 -51.04 -6.67
C MET A 1 -19.71 -50.49 -5.96
N LYS A 2 -18.82 -51.29 -5.44
CA LYS A 2 -17.58 -50.80 -4.75
C LYS A 2 -16.61 -50.13 -5.74
N THR A 3 -16.39 -50.67 -6.91
CA THR A 3 -15.50 -50.12 -7.96
C THR A 3 -15.97 -48.75 -8.48
N LEU A 4 -17.27 -48.53 -8.64
CA LEU A 4 -17.82 -47.24 -9.05
C LEU A 4 -17.57 -46.12 -8.00
N LYS A 5 -17.67 -46.46 -6.71
CA LYS A 5 -17.38 -45.52 -5.63
C LYS A 5 -15.87 -45.08 -5.63
N TYR A 6 -14.97 -46.04 -5.84
CA TYR A 6 -13.53 -45.70 -5.93
C TYR A 6 -13.23 -44.83 -7.17
N PHE A 7 -13.88 -45.07 -8.29
CA PHE A 7 -13.71 -44.26 -9.49
C PHE A 7 -14.20 -42.81 -9.27
N ILE A 8 -15.35 -42.64 -8.59
CA ILE A 8 -15.86 -41.31 -8.22
C ILE A 8 -14.90 -40.60 -7.25
N TYR A 9 -14.38 -41.30 -6.23
CA TYR A 9 -13.41 -40.71 -5.30
C TYR A 9 -12.12 -40.28 -5.99
N ILE A 10 -11.57 -41.12 -6.88
CA ILE A 10 -10.37 -40.80 -7.65
C ILE A 10 -10.63 -39.62 -8.60
N SER A 11 -11.78 -39.55 -9.27
CA SER A 11 -12.13 -38.42 -10.13
C SER A 11 -12.28 -37.11 -9.35
N ILE A 12 -12.86 -37.15 -8.14
CA ILE A 12 -12.97 -35.98 -7.28
C ILE A 12 -11.58 -35.51 -6.80
N VAL A 13 -10.70 -36.45 -6.41
CA VAL A 13 -9.34 -36.13 -6.01
C VAL A 13 -8.53 -35.54 -7.18
N VAL A 14 -8.65 -36.08 -8.37
CA VAL A 14 -8.00 -35.55 -9.59
C VAL A 14 -8.54 -34.17 -9.94
N LEU A 15 -9.84 -33.93 -9.83
CA LEU A 15 -10.45 -32.61 -10.03
C LEU A 15 -9.97 -31.59 -8.97
N LEU A 16 -9.80 -32.00 -7.72
CA LEU A 16 -9.29 -31.14 -6.67
C LEU A 16 -7.80 -30.79 -6.85
N ILE A 17 -7.01 -31.69 -7.39
CA ILE A 17 -5.58 -31.47 -7.67
C ILE A 17 -5.40 -30.58 -8.91
N SER A 18 -6.26 -30.67 -9.92
CA SER A 18 -6.20 -29.84 -11.13
C SER A 18 -6.77 -28.42 -10.92
N ALA A 19 -7.44 -28.15 -9.80
CA ALA A 19 -7.94 -26.81 -9.44
C ALA A 19 -6.87 -25.86 -8.89
N CYS A 20 -5.62 -26.30 -8.74
CA CYS A 20 -4.50 -25.40 -8.46
C CYS A 20 -4.16 -24.61 -9.71
N ALA A 21 -4.79 -23.45 -9.90
CA ALA A 21 -4.38 -22.49 -10.91
C ALA A 21 -2.99 -21.97 -10.57
N THR A 22 -1.96 -22.58 -11.15
CA THR A 22 -0.63 -22.01 -11.19
C THR A 22 -0.65 -20.88 -12.21
N ILE A 23 -0.84 -19.66 -11.77
CA ILE A 23 -0.64 -18.50 -12.64
C ILE A 23 0.86 -18.41 -12.87
N LYS A 24 1.30 -18.79 -14.06
CA LYS A 24 2.66 -18.49 -14.50
C LYS A 24 2.77 -16.98 -14.65
N MET A 25 3.83 -16.42 -14.09
CA MET A 25 4.16 -15.02 -14.32
C MET A 25 4.21 -14.77 -15.83
N GLN A 26 3.27 -13.97 -16.34
CA GLN A 26 3.26 -13.59 -17.74
C GLN A 26 4.29 -12.49 -17.95
N VAL A 27 5.53 -12.90 -18.12
CA VAL A 27 6.55 -12.02 -18.67
C VAL A 27 6.40 -12.14 -20.18
N THR A 28 6.08 -11.05 -20.85
CA THR A 28 6.07 -11.02 -22.32
C THR A 28 7.49 -11.29 -22.79
N GLU A 29 7.74 -12.47 -23.35
CA GLU A 29 9.04 -12.78 -23.92
C GLU A 29 9.36 -11.73 -24.98
N GLY A 30 10.53 -11.08 -24.85
CA GLY A 30 11.04 -10.11 -25.82
C GLY A 30 11.06 -8.65 -25.37
N GLN A 31 10.52 -8.28 -24.22
CA GLN A 31 10.82 -6.97 -23.64
C GLN A 31 12.09 -7.08 -22.80
N ASN A 32 13.23 -6.95 -23.45
CA ASN A 32 14.46 -6.60 -22.76
C ASN A 32 14.26 -5.23 -22.14
N PHE A 33 14.00 -5.19 -20.84
CA PHE A 33 14.07 -3.96 -20.09
C PHE A 33 15.55 -3.51 -20.12
N VAL A 34 15.87 -2.65 -21.05
CA VAL A 34 17.16 -1.97 -21.08
C VAL A 34 17.04 -0.82 -20.09
N PRO A 35 17.70 -0.90 -18.92
CA PRO A 35 17.70 0.23 -18.00
C PRO A 35 18.22 1.46 -18.77
N ARG A 36 17.53 2.58 -18.70
CA ARG A 36 18.05 3.83 -19.22
C ARG A 36 19.29 4.18 -18.41
N THR A 37 20.44 3.95 -18.98
CA THR A 37 21.74 4.23 -18.34
C THR A 37 22.14 5.71 -18.37
N ASP A 38 21.43 6.52 -19.18
CA ASP A 38 21.68 7.95 -19.25
C ASP A 38 20.88 8.69 -18.18
N SER A 39 21.55 9.01 -17.08
CA SER A 39 21.02 9.78 -15.96
C SER A 39 21.17 11.31 -16.16
N SER A 40 21.73 11.77 -17.28
CA SER A 40 22.01 13.19 -17.53
C SER A 40 20.75 14.06 -17.64
N ASN A 41 19.61 13.43 -18.02
CA ASN A 41 18.33 14.11 -18.25
C ASN A 41 17.25 13.76 -17.21
N VAL A 42 17.63 13.22 -16.04
CA VAL A 42 16.67 12.93 -14.98
C VAL A 42 16.27 14.23 -14.28
N ILE A 43 15.01 14.64 -14.48
CA ILE A 43 14.46 15.85 -13.87
C ILE A 43 13.95 15.61 -12.44
N HIS A 44 13.50 14.38 -12.14
CA HIS A 44 13.04 13.99 -10.80
C HIS A 44 13.18 12.47 -10.61
N SER A 45 13.48 12.03 -9.40
CA SER A 45 13.59 10.60 -9.03
C SER A 45 12.57 10.24 -7.96
N PHE A 46 11.93 9.09 -8.12
CA PHE A 46 11.00 8.53 -7.13
C PHE A 46 11.57 7.26 -6.53
N TYR A 47 11.58 7.20 -5.20
CA TYR A 47 11.94 6.01 -4.43
C TYR A 47 10.67 5.48 -3.78
N LEU A 48 10.33 4.23 -4.04
CA LEU A 48 9.05 3.65 -3.65
C LEU A 48 9.27 2.43 -2.76
N ILE A 49 8.55 2.36 -1.65
CA ILE A 49 8.51 1.18 -0.79
C ILE A 49 7.10 0.99 -0.24
N GLY A 50 6.53 -0.20 -0.39
CA GLY A 50 5.27 -0.59 0.23
C GLY A 50 5.50 -1.60 1.36
N ASP A 51 4.48 -1.78 2.21
CA ASP A 51 4.45 -2.82 3.23
C ASP A 51 5.65 -2.80 4.21
N ALA A 52 6.18 -1.61 4.49
CA ALA A 52 7.38 -1.43 5.29
C ALA A 52 7.13 -1.48 6.81
N GLY A 53 5.89 -1.65 7.24
CA GLY A 53 5.43 -1.48 8.62
C GLY A 53 5.62 -2.67 9.55
N ASN A 54 6.53 -3.60 9.31
CA ASN A 54 6.67 -4.79 10.15
C ASN A 54 8.05 -4.90 10.86
N SER A 55 8.71 -3.79 11.09
CA SER A 55 9.99 -3.77 11.81
C SER A 55 9.85 -4.27 13.25
N ASP A 56 10.83 -5.02 13.72
CA ASP A 56 10.93 -5.54 15.08
C ASP A 56 11.71 -4.53 15.96
N LEU A 57 11.38 -4.48 17.26
CA LEU A 57 12.08 -3.60 18.22
C LEU A 57 13.57 -3.88 18.35
N TYR A 58 13.96 -5.14 18.18
CA TYR A 58 15.32 -5.63 18.49
C TYR A 58 16.11 -6.09 17.28
N ARG A 59 15.48 -6.10 16.10
CA ARG A 59 16.11 -6.56 14.87
C ARG A 59 16.11 -5.47 13.82
N ARG A 60 17.24 -5.37 13.13
CA ARG A 60 17.35 -4.47 11.99
C ARG A 60 16.48 -5.00 10.84
N ASP A 61 15.63 -4.14 10.31
CA ASP A 61 14.85 -4.42 9.11
C ASP A 61 15.75 -4.38 7.88
N SER A 62 15.79 -5.48 7.12
CA SER A 62 16.66 -5.60 5.94
C SER A 62 16.19 -4.71 4.78
N ALA A 63 14.88 -4.63 4.55
CA ALA A 63 14.31 -3.83 3.46
C ALA A 63 14.53 -2.33 3.72
N LEU A 64 14.23 -1.86 4.92
CA LEU A 64 14.48 -0.47 5.31
C LEU A 64 15.96 -0.12 5.36
N SER A 65 16.81 -1.10 5.71
CA SER A 65 18.26 -0.91 5.67
C SER A 65 18.77 -0.77 4.24
N TYR A 66 18.26 -1.59 3.32
CA TYR A 66 18.58 -1.49 1.90
C TYR A 66 18.09 -0.16 1.33
N LEU A 67 16.83 0.22 1.59
CA LEU A 67 16.30 1.53 1.20
C LEU A 67 17.22 2.67 1.67
N SER A 68 17.65 2.63 2.94
CA SER A 68 18.53 3.66 3.50
C SER A 68 19.88 3.76 2.77
N GLN A 69 20.38 2.66 2.23
CA GLN A 69 21.61 2.64 1.41
C GLN A 69 21.35 3.21 0.01
N GLU A 70 20.26 2.80 -0.65
CA GLU A 70 19.88 3.26 -1.97
C GLU A 70 19.67 4.78 -2.04
N ILE A 71 19.01 5.34 -1.01
CA ILE A 71 18.73 6.78 -0.96
C ILE A 71 19.89 7.63 -0.44
N ALA A 72 21.00 7.02 -0.01
CA ALA A 72 22.15 7.76 0.55
C ALA A 72 22.74 8.80 -0.41
N ASN A 73 22.64 8.53 -1.73
CA ASN A 73 23.10 9.42 -2.79
C ASN A 73 21.96 10.11 -3.55
N ALA A 74 20.75 10.10 -2.98
CA ALA A 74 19.60 10.75 -3.59
C ALA A 74 19.83 12.27 -3.70
N LYS A 75 19.23 12.87 -4.72
CA LYS A 75 19.31 14.32 -4.95
C LYS A 75 18.09 15.03 -4.37
N LYS A 76 18.16 16.35 -4.21
CA LYS A 76 17.02 17.16 -3.71
C LYS A 76 15.78 17.08 -4.60
N ASN A 77 15.98 16.93 -5.92
CA ASN A 77 14.88 16.72 -6.87
C ASN A 77 14.43 15.25 -6.88
N SER A 78 14.03 14.76 -5.71
CA SER A 78 13.52 13.40 -5.54
C SER A 78 12.42 13.34 -4.48
N THR A 79 11.60 12.29 -4.56
CA THR A 79 10.54 12.01 -3.61
C THR A 79 10.61 10.55 -3.16
N LEU A 80 10.64 10.33 -1.85
CA LEU A 80 10.47 9.01 -1.23
C LEU A 80 9.00 8.84 -0.90
N ILE A 81 8.39 7.74 -1.34
CA ILE A 81 6.99 7.42 -1.07
C ILE A 81 6.89 6.09 -0.35
N TYR A 82 6.33 6.10 0.87
CA TYR A 82 5.86 4.92 1.57
C TYR A 82 4.44 4.60 1.10
N LEU A 83 4.27 3.47 0.40
CA LEU A 83 3.04 3.13 -0.33
C LEU A 83 2.01 2.35 0.52
N GLY A 84 1.90 2.68 1.80
CA GLY A 84 0.92 2.08 2.68
C GLY A 84 1.40 0.85 3.43
N ASP A 85 0.56 0.39 4.36
CA ASP A 85 0.88 -0.63 5.35
C ASP A 85 2.15 -0.27 6.14
N ASN A 86 2.13 0.97 6.64
CA ASN A 86 3.25 1.54 7.37
C ASN A 86 3.33 1.04 8.81
N VAL A 87 2.22 0.49 9.35
CA VAL A 87 2.17 -0.04 10.71
C VAL A 87 1.34 -1.32 10.78
N TYR A 88 2.00 -2.47 10.74
CA TYR A 88 1.37 -3.75 11.02
C TYR A 88 1.16 -3.95 12.53
N GLN A 89 0.17 -4.75 13.00
CA GLN A 89 -0.85 -5.32 12.14
C GLN A 89 -2.10 -4.45 12.02
N LYS A 90 -2.24 -3.38 12.82
CA LYS A 90 -3.50 -2.64 12.95
C LYS A 90 -3.35 -1.10 12.97
N GLY A 91 -2.29 -0.55 12.40
CA GLY A 91 -2.02 0.88 12.47
C GLY A 91 -1.63 1.33 13.89
N ILE A 92 -1.82 2.62 14.21
CA ILE A 92 -1.45 3.20 15.50
C ILE A 92 -2.61 3.07 16.50
N PRO A 93 -2.51 2.22 17.54
CA PRO A 93 -3.51 2.09 18.59
C PRO A 93 -3.49 3.29 19.56
N GLU A 94 -4.34 3.27 20.59
CA GLU A 94 -4.31 4.25 21.68
C GLU A 94 -2.96 4.20 22.43
N GLU A 95 -2.49 5.36 22.92
CA GLU A 95 -1.16 5.48 23.58
C GLU A 95 -0.99 4.60 24.83
N ASN A 96 -2.08 4.29 25.52
CA ASN A 96 -2.08 3.40 26.68
C ASN A 96 -2.16 1.91 26.32
N SER A 97 -2.24 1.57 25.05
CA SER A 97 -2.24 0.18 24.55
C SER A 97 -0.85 -0.44 24.68
N LYS A 98 -0.82 -1.74 24.98
CA LYS A 98 0.43 -2.53 25.01
C LYS A 98 1.13 -2.60 23.65
N GLU A 99 0.38 -2.45 22.58
CA GLU A 99 0.87 -2.49 21.20
C GLU A 99 1.45 -1.17 20.73
N TYR A 100 1.23 -0.07 21.48
CA TYR A 100 1.60 1.28 21.04
C TYR A 100 3.12 1.46 20.84
N GLU A 101 3.92 0.90 21.75
CA GLU A 101 5.39 1.00 21.66
C GLU A 101 5.90 0.38 20.36
N LEU A 102 5.46 -0.83 20.02
CA LEU A 102 5.87 -1.49 18.79
C LEU A 102 5.31 -0.79 17.54
N ALA A 103 4.04 -0.35 17.58
CA ALA A 103 3.39 0.34 16.48
C ALA A 103 4.09 1.67 16.17
N SER A 104 4.35 2.48 17.18
CA SER A 104 5.07 3.75 17.03
C SER A 104 6.53 3.57 16.62
N HIS A 105 7.21 2.52 17.11
CA HIS A 105 8.55 2.16 16.65
C HIS A 105 8.59 1.87 15.15
N ARG A 106 7.64 1.09 14.63
CA ARG A 106 7.54 0.74 13.21
C ARG A 106 7.42 1.98 12.31
N LEU A 107 6.59 2.93 12.73
CA LEU A 107 6.47 4.21 12.05
C LEU A 107 7.72 5.07 12.18
N LYS A 108 8.31 5.10 13.39
CA LYS A 108 9.51 5.88 13.69
C LYS A 108 10.70 5.47 12.83
N VAL A 109 10.93 4.18 12.60
CA VAL A 109 12.05 3.71 11.76
C VAL A 109 11.92 4.26 10.34
N GLN A 110 10.72 4.31 9.78
CA GLN A 110 10.45 4.85 8.45
C GLN A 110 10.64 6.37 8.42
N THR A 111 10.08 7.08 9.40
CA THR A 111 10.22 8.55 9.46
C THR A 111 11.64 8.99 9.74
N ASP A 112 12.43 8.21 10.51
CA ASP A 112 13.87 8.50 10.72
C ASP A 112 14.69 8.36 9.42
N ILE A 113 14.28 7.47 8.51
CA ILE A 113 14.86 7.39 7.16
C ILE A 113 14.43 8.62 6.34
N GLY A 114 13.13 8.95 6.37
CA GLY A 114 12.58 10.12 5.69
C GLY A 114 13.24 11.43 6.10
N LYS A 115 13.55 11.62 7.39
CA LYS A 115 14.29 12.81 7.90
C LYS A 115 15.68 12.98 7.30
N LYS A 116 16.32 11.89 6.90
CA LYS A 116 17.67 11.89 6.31
C LYS A 116 17.62 11.99 4.79
N PHE A 117 16.45 11.82 4.20
CA PHE A 117 16.27 11.90 2.76
C PHE A 117 16.37 13.35 2.31
N PRO A 118 17.17 13.68 1.28
CA PRO A 118 17.43 15.07 0.87
C PRO A 118 16.28 15.72 0.11
N GLY A 119 15.35 14.91 -0.44
CA GLY A 119 14.15 15.36 -1.15
C GLY A 119 12.91 15.35 -0.26
N ASN A 120 11.75 15.24 -0.86
CA ASN A 120 10.47 15.18 -0.14
C ASN A 120 10.14 13.74 0.26
N THR A 121 9.58 13.54 1.45
CA THR A 121 9.05 12.24 1.89
C THR A 121 7.54 12.32 2.00
N LEU A 122 6.87 11.35 1.40
CA LEU A 122 5.43 11.18 1.40
C LEU A 122 5.07 9.81 1.98
N VAL A 123 4.10 9.77 2.86
CA VAL A 123 3.54 8.55 3.43
C VAL A 123 2.07 8.48 3.03
N ILE A 124 1.64 7.37 2.45
CA ILE A 124 0.22 7.14 2.13
C ILE A 124 -0.31 5.97 2.97
N PRO A 125 -1.61 5.91 3.27
CA PRO A 125 -2.18 4.80 4.04
C PRO A 125 -2.37 3.53 3.20
N GLY A 126 -2.20 2.38 3.87
CA GLY A 126 -2.68 1.08 3.42
C GLY A 126 -3.83 0.58 4.29
N ASN A 127 -4.32 -0.64 4.04
CA ASN A 127 -5.45 -1.17 4.81
C ASN A 127 -5.08 -1.46 6.29
N HIS A 128 -3.86 -1.89 6.58
CA HIS A 128 -3.41 -2.12 7.95
C HIS A 128 -3.36 -0.82 8.77
N ASP A 129 -3.06 0.30 8.15
CA ASP A 129 -3.05 1.61 8.81
C ASP A 129 -4.45 2.02 9.31
N TRP A 130 -5.50 1.56 8.64
CA TRP A 130 -6.91 1.81 9.00
C TRP A 130 -7.47 0.89 10.09
N TYR A 131 -6.83 -0.23 10.42
CA TYR A 131 -7.44 -1.23 11.32
C TYR A 131 -7.57 -0.77 12.78
N SER A 132 -6.94 0.33 13.18
CA SER A 132 -7.24 1.04 14.43
C SER A 132 -8.31 2.14 14.28
N GLY A 133 -9.05 2.10 13.14
CA GLY A 133 -10.11 3.05 12.80
C GLY A 133 -9.58 4.42 12.39
N LEU A 134 -10.50 5.32 12.03
CA LEU A 134 -10.16 6.70 11.62
C LEU A 134 -9.33 7.44 12.67
N LYS A 135 -9.61 7.23 13.96
CA LYS A 135 -8.81 7.84 15.04
C LYS A 135 -7.37 7.33 15.06
N GLY A 136 -7.15 6.04 14.74
CA GLY A 136 -5.83 5.45 14.62
C GLY A 136 -5.06 6.02 13.44
N LEU A 137 -5.73 6.15 12.29
CA LEU A 137 -5.15 6.76 11.10
C LEU A 137 -4.73 8.21 11.35
N LYS A 138 -5.58 9.02 12.00
CA LYS A 138 -5.26 10.42 12.36
C LYS A 138 -4.11 10.52 13.37
N ARG A 139 -3.97 9.55 14.28
CA ARG A 139 -2.77 9.48 15.14
C ARG A 139 -1.51 9.20 14.33
N GLN A 140 -1.61 8.31 13.33
CA GLN A 140 -0.51 8.00 12.42
C GLN A 140 -0.11 9.24 11.61
N GLU A 141 -1.08 9.92 10.98
CA GLU A 141 -0.90 11.18 10.27
C GLU A 141 -0.16 12.20 11.14
N LYS A 142 -0.65 12.43 12.37
CA LYS A 142 -0.01 13.34 13.31
C LYS A 142 1.45 12.97 13.61
N LEU A 143 1.74 11.70 13.88
CA LEU A 143 3.10 11.24 14.16
C LEU A 143 4.04 11.40 12.96
N VAL A 144 3.54 11.16 11.76
CA VAL A 144 4.30 11.36 10.52
C VAL A 144 4.59 12.85 10.31
N GLU A 145 3.58 13.70 10.43
CA GLU A 145 3.72 15.14 10.24
C GLU A 145 4.56 15.82 11.31
N ASP A 146 4.47 15.37 12.57
CA ASP A 146 5.35 15.84 13.64
C ASP A 146 6.83 15.48 13.35
N ALA A 147 7.06 14.39 12.65
CA ALA A 147 8.41 13.92 12.31
C ALA A 147 8.96 14.52 11.00
N LEU A 148 8.15 14.62 9.95
CA LEU A 148 8.58 14.96 8.58
C LEU A 148 8.08 16.33 8.09
N GLY A 149 7.16 16.96 8.82
CA GLY A 149 6.53 18.22 8.45
C GLY A 149 5.11 18.03 7.88
N LYS A 150 4.38 19.14 7.81
CA LYS A 150 3.00 19.17 7.32
C LYS A 150 2.90 18.63 5.89
N LYS A 151 1.79 17.96 5.60
CA LYS A 151 1.48 17.34 4.30
C LYS A 151 2.41 16.18 3.92
N SER A 152 3.18 15.63 4.85
CA SER A 152 3.97 14.43 4.60
C SER A 152 3.15 13.14 4.68
N PHE A 153 1.95 13.18 5.28
CA PHE A 153 0.97 12.09 5.22
C PHE A 153 -0.20 12.50 4.33
N GLN A 154 -0.51 11.70 3.32
CA GLN A 154 -1.54 12.04 2.35
C GLN A 154 -2.37 10.82 1.90
N PRO A 155 -3.66 10.96 1.65
CA PRO A 155 -4.49 12.17 1.88
C PRO A 155 -4.68 12.47 3.38
N GLU A 156 -4.85 13.76 3.73
CA GLU A 156 -5.05 14.18 5.11
C GLU A 156 -6.45 13.75 5.63
N ASN A 157 -6.57 13.60 6.95
CA ASN A 157 -7.82 13.37 7.67
C ASN A 157 -8.57 12.06 7.29
N GLY A 158 -7.91 11.12 6.63
CA GLY A 158 -8.55 9.92 6.11
C GLY A 158 -9.45 10.18 4.90
N CYS A 159 -9.20 11.25 4.15
CA CYS A 159 -9.89 11.55 2.90
C CYS A 159 -9.36 10.69 1.75
N PRO A 160 -10.15 10.49 0.66
CA PRO A 160 -9.82 9.49 -0.33
C PRO A 160 -8.80 9.91 -1.38
N LEU A 161 -8.68 11.22 -1.66
CA LEU A 161 -7.90 11.74 -2.77
C LEU A 161 -7.13 12.99 -2.38
N GLU A 162 -5.90 13.10 -2.86
CA GLU A 162 -5.12 14.34 -2.81
C GLU A 162 -4.26 14.46 -4.06
N LYS A 163 -4.17 15.67 -4.62
CA LYS A 163 -3.29 15.97 -5.75
C LYS A 163 -2.13 16.84 -5.29
N ILE A 164 -0.91 16.34 -5.51
CA ILE A 164 0.34 16.96 -5.10
C ILE A 164 1.10 17.40 -6.34
N GLU A 165 1.37 18.70 -6.47
CA GLU A 165 2.24 19.24 -7.51
C GLU A 165 3.69 19.06 -7.07
N ILE A 166 4.47 18.30 -7.86
CA ILE A 166 5.91 18.10 -7.60
C ILE A 166 6.72 19.23 -8.23
N ASN A 167 6.38 19.57 -9.48
CA ASN A 167 6.91 20.69 -10.25
C ASN A 167 5.98 21.01 -11.42
N GLU A 168 6.42 21.85 -12.35
CA GLU A 168 5.61 22.26 -13.52
C GLU A 168 5.22 21.10 -14.43
N ASP A 169 6.05 20.04 -14.49
CA ASP A 169 5.91 18.91 -15.41
C ASP A 169 5.35 17.65 -14.74
N ILE A 170 5.35 17.57 -13.40
CA ILE A 170 5.04 16.34 -12.68
C ILE A 170 4.08 16.61 -11.54
N ASN A 171 3.04 15.78 -11.43
CA ASN A 171 2.18 15.71 -10.26
C ASN A 171 1.96 14.27 -9.80
N ILE A 172 1.52 14.13 -8.55
CA ILE A 172 1.08 12.85 -7.96
C ILE A 172 -0.39 13.01 -7.59
N ILE A 173 -1.20 12.01 -7.93
CA ILE A 173 -2.54 11.85 -7.38
C ILE A 173 -2.45 10.68 -6.39
N VAL A 174 -2.63 10.98 -5.10
CA VAL A 174 -2.67 9.99 -4.04
C VAL A 174 -4.09 9.49 -3.87
N VAL A 175 -4.25 8.18 -3.81
CA VAL A 175 -5.56 7.53 -3.64
C VAL A 175 -5.52 6.64 -2.41
N ASP A 176 -6.35 6.92 -1.41
CA ASP A 176 -6.62 5.99 -0.34
C ASP A 176 -7.63 4.92 -0.82
N THR A 177 -7.08 3.82 -1.28
CA THR A 177 -7.89 2.72 -1.80
C THR A 177 -8.67 1.98 -0.72
N HIS A 178 -8.21 2.01 0.54
CA HIS A 178 -8.94 1.40 1.65
C HIS A 178 -10.23 2.19 1.96
N TRP A 179 -10.19 3.51 1.91
CA TRP A 179 -11.39 4.35 2.02
C TRP A 179 -12.49 3.91 1.05
N PHE A 180 -12.11 3.54 -0.18
CA PHE A 180 -13.07 3.13 -1.22
C PHE A 180 -13.67 1.74 -0.96
N VAL A 181 -12.84 0.76 -0.53
CA VAL A 181 -13.26 -0.65 -0.41
C VAL A 181 -13.78 -1.02 0.98
N THR A 182 -13.52 -0.20 2.01
CA THR A 182 -13.94 -0.51 3.38
C THR A 182 -15.45 -0.43 3.57
N ASP A 183 -15.96 -1.15 4.55
CA ASP A 183 -17.31 -0.98 5.04
C ASP A 183 -17.37 0.28 5.92
N TRP A 184 -18.05 1.31 5.44
CA TRP A 184 -18.10 2.62 6.11
C TRP A 184 -18.82 2.59 7.46
N ASP A 185 -19.72 1.63 7.69
CA ASP A 185 -20.37 1.45 8.98
C ASP A 185 -19.35 1.12 10.09
N ASN A 186 -18.21 0.55 9.73
CA ASN A 186 -17.11 0.30 10.66
C ASN A 186 -16.24 1.54 10.96
N HIS A 187 -16.44 2.63 10.22
CA HIS A 187 -15.67 3.87 10.34
C HIS A 187 -16.60 5.10 10.48
N PRO A 188 -17.32 5.25 11.60
CA PRO A 188 -18.18 6.42 11.81
C PRO A 188 -17.39 7.73 11.64
N GLY A 189 -17.93 8.65 10.88
CA GLY A 189 -17.30 9.94 10.61
C GLY A 189 -16.21 9.92 9.53
N ILE A 190 -16.04 8.82 8.79
CA ILE A 190 -15.02 8.67 7.73
C ILE A 190 -15.02 9.83 6.73
N ASN A 191 -16.19 10.43 6.48
CA ASN A 191 -16.36 11.50 5.50
C ASN A 191 -16.57 12.89 6.13
N ASP A 192 -16.54 13.04 7.46
CA ASP A 192 -16.93 14.29 8.12
C ASP A 192 -16.05 15.46 7.73
N GLU A 193 -14.76 15.25 7.63
CA GLU A 193 -13.76 16.27 7.30
C GLU A 193 -13.37 16.30 5.81
N CYS A 194 -14.02 15.49 4.96
CA CYS A 194 -13.69 15.36 3.55
C CYS A 194 -14.72 16.07 2.66
N GLU A 195 -14.29 16.61 1.53
CA GLU A 195 -15.18 17.14 0.49
C GLU A 195 -15.91 16.02 -0.26
N ILE A 196 -15.22 14.89 -0.45
CA ILE A 196 -15.77 13.72 -1.12
C ILE A 196 -16.55 12.90 -0.11
N LYS A 197 -17.88 12.83 -0.31
CA LYS A 197 -18.82 12.17 0.61
C LYS A 197 -19.36 10.84 0.11
N THR A 198 -19.18 10.53 -1.17
CA THR A 198 -19.69 9.29 -1.80
C THR A 198 -18.69 8.68 -2.75
N ARG A 199 -18.89 7.39 -3.08
CA ARG A 199 -18.04 6.68 -4.04
C ARG A 199 -18.24 7.18 -5.48
N GLU A 200 -19.40 7.68 -5.81
CA GLU A 200 -19.68 8.31 -7.11
C GLU A 200 -18.86 9.60 -7.24
N LYS A 201 -18.90 10.45 -6.20
CA LYS A 201 -18.14 11.69 -6.16
C LYS A 201 -16.64 11.47 -6.21
N PHE A 202 -16.14 10.37 -5.61
CA PHE A 202 -14.74 9.96 -5.70
C PHE A 202 -14.29 9.78 -7.16
N PHE A 203 -15.06 9.07 -7.99
CA PHE A 203 -14.70 8.88 -9.40
C PHE A 203 -14.77 10.17 -10.21
N GLU A 204 -15.76 11.03 -9.96
CA GLU A 204 -15.85 12.33 -10.61
C GLU A 204 -14.62 13.20 -10.29
N GLU A 205 -14.21 13.25 -9.04
CA GLU A 205 -13.04 14.04 -8.62
C GLU A 205 -11.73 13.44 -9.16
N LEU A 206 -11.56 12.11 -9.10
CA LEU A 206 -10.39 11.43 -9.66
C LEU A 206 -10.27 11.71 -11.16
N GLU A 207 -11.36 11.56 -11.93
CA GLU A 207 -11.40 11.88 -13.35
C GLU A 207 -11.08 13.37 -13.59
N GLY A 208 -11.65 14.25 -12.77
CA GLY A 208 -11.40 15.69 -12.81
C GLY A 208 -9.93 16.04 -12.58
N MET A 209 -9.28 15.40 -11.59
CA MET A 209 -7.85 15.56 -11.29
C MET A 209 -6.99 15.09 -12.46
N ILE A 210 -7.30 13.93 -13.07
CA ILE A 210 -6.60 13.41 -14.24
C ILE A 210 -6.74 14.35 -15.44
N LYS A 211 -7.95 14.83 -15.72
CA LYS A 211 -8.19 15.78 -16.80
C LYS A 211 -7.44 17.11 -16.62
N LYS A 212 -7.44 17.64 -15.39
CA LYS A 212 -6.68 18.88 -15.05
C LYS A 212 -5.17 18.68 -15.08
N SER A 213 -4.71 17.45 -15.16
CA SER A 213 -3.28 17.09 -15.23
C SER A 213 -2.77 16.87 -16.66
N GLN A 214 -3.59 17.14 -17.68
CA GLN A 214 -3.18 17.01 -19.08
C GLN A 214 -1.95 17.87 -19.38
N GLY A 215 -1.00 17.29 -20.10
CA GLY A 215 0.29 17.93 -20.42
C GLY A 215 1.37 17.72 -19.35
N LYS A 216 1.04 17.15 -18.19
CA LYS A 216 2.01 16.78 -17.14
C LYS A 216 2.19 15.26 -17.05
N THR A 217 3.33 14.81 -16.56
CA THR A 217 3.51 13.43 -16.10
C THR A 217 2.74 13.27 -14.81
N THR A 218 1.70 12.43 -14.82
CA THR A 218 0.86 12.17 -13.66
C THR A 218 1.15 10.78 -13.11
N ILE A 219 1.52 10.72 -11.83
CA ILE A 219 1.76 9.47 -11.09
C ILE A 219 0.56 9.22 -10.22
N LEU A 220 -0.06 8.03 -10.35
CA LEU A 220 -1.11 7.58 -9.45
C LEU A 220 -0.47 6.74 -8.35
N ALA A 221 -0.45 7.25 -7.12
CA ALA A 221 0.09 6.58 -5.96
C ALA A 221 -1.03 5.97 -5.12
N LEU A 222 -1.01 4.67 -4.92
CA LEU A 222 -2.03 3.91 -4.19
C LEU A 222 -1.43 2.64 -3.57
N HIS A 223 -2.05 2.14 -2.51
CA HIS A 223 -1.58 0.95 -1.82
C HIS A 223 -2.01 -0.35 -2.51
N HIS A 224 -3.32 -0.55 -2.73
CA HIS A 224 -3.78 -1.78 -3.37
C HIS A 224 -3.45 -1.77 -4.86
N PRO A 225 -2.69 -2.76 -5.37
CA PRO A 225 -2.36 -2.82 -6.78
C PRO A 225 -3.60 -3.11 -7.62
N MET A 226 -3.72 -2.48 -8.80
CA MET A 226 -4.81 -2.76 -9.74
C MET A 226 -4.72 -4.18 -10.32
N PHE A 227 -3.50 -4.70 -10.44
CA PHE A 227 -3.22 -6.06 -10.93
C PHE A 227 -2.12 -6.67 -10.06
N THR A 228 -2.31 -7.91 -9.63
CA THR A 228 -1.32 -8.64 -8.84
C THR A 228 -1.35 -10.13 -9.15
N ASN A 229 -0.19 -10.77 -9.12
CA ASN A 229 -0.01 -12.21 -9.25
C ASN A 229 0.25 -12.89 -7.90
N GLY A 230 0.22 -12.14 -6.80
CA GLY A 230 0.45 -12.63 -5.45
C GLY A 230 -0.80 -13.22 -4.77
N PRO A 231 -0.72 -13.51 -3.47
CA PRO A 231 -1.84 -14.04 -2.69
C PRO A 231 -3.10 -13.16 -2.68
N HIS A 232 -2.95 -11.88 -2.96
CA HIS A 232 -4.05 -10.91 -3.03
C HIS A 232 -4.67 -10.76 -4.43
N GLY A 233 -4.18 -11.49 -5.44
CA GLY A 233 -4.65 -11.34 -6.81
C GLY A 233 -4.62 -12.57 -7.68
N GLY A 234 -4.41 -13.75 -7.15
CA GLY A 234 -4.47 -14.92 -8.01
C GLY A 234 -3.86 -16.20 -7.48
N TYR A 235 -2.83 -16.14 -6.65
CA TYR A 235 -2.28 -17.34 -6.03
C TYR A 235 -2.75 -17.46 -4.59
N TYR A 236 -3.57 -18.48 -4.33
CA TYR A 236 -4.02 -18.82 -2.99
C TYR A 236 -3.42 -20.15 -2.56
N SER A 237 -2.92 -20.22 -1.33
CA SER A 237 -2.54 -21.49 -0.73
C SER A 237 -3.75 -22.39 -0.57
N PHE A 238 -3.56 -23.71 -0.52
CA PHE A 238 -4.62 -24.67 -0.25
C PHE A 238 -5.45 -24.30 0.98
N LYS A 239 -4.80 -23.82 2.05
CA LYS A 239 -5.44 -23.34 3.28
C LYS A 239 -6.36 -22.15 3.03
N SER A 240 -6.03 -21.28 2.10
CA SER A 240 -6.87 -20.13 1.72
C SER A 240 -8.10 -20.56 0.92
N HIS A 241 -7.96 -21.56 0.06
CA HIS A 241 -9.10 -22.15 -0.68
C HIS A 241 -10.09 -22.86 0.24
N MET A 242 -9.61 -23.39 1.37
CA MET A 242 -10.46 -24.09 2.35
C MET A 242 -11.20 -23.13 3.31
N LYS A 243 -10.86 -21.86 3.35
CA LYS A 243 -11.51 -20.87 4.24
C LYS A 243 -13.03 -20.74 4.06
N PRO A 244 -13.61 -20.84 2.84
CA PRO A 244 -15.06 -20.77 2.65
C PRO A 244 -15.81 -22.01 3.12
N LEU A 245 -15.11 -23.13 3.37
CA LEU A 245 -15.76 -24.34 3.89
C LEU A 245 -15.99 -24.16 5.41
N PRO A 246 -17.22 -24.48 5.93
CA PRO A 246 -17.54 -24.30 7.34
C PRO A 246 -16.82 -25.29 8.28
N ILE A 247 -15.78 -25.93 7.79
CA ILE A 247 -14.96 -26.87 8.56
C ILE A 247 -13.88 -26.02 9.27
N ARG A 248 -14.17 -25.55 10.47
CA ARG A 248 -13.13 -25.16 11.41
C ARG A 248 -12.36 -26.41 11.81
N ILE A 249 -11.21 -26.64 11.21
CA ILE A 249 -10.24 -27.58 11.78
C ILE A 249 -9.65 -26.85 12.99
N LEU A 250 -10.01 -27.35 14.19
CA LEU A 250 -9.45 -26.94 15.47
C LEU A 250 -7.95 -27.22 15.51
#